data_39a5535df37370b5d67c3ff7805f51f8
#
_entry.id   39a5535df37370b5d67c3ff7805f51f8
#
_cell.length_a   1.000
_cell.length_b   1.000
_cell.length_c   1.000
_cell.angle_alpha   90.00
_cell.angle_beta   90.00
_cell.angle_gamma   90.00
#
_symmetry.space_group_name_H-M   'P 1'
#
loop_
_entity.id
_entity.type
_entity.pdbx_description
1 polymer ?
#
loop_
_entity_poly.entity_id
_entity_poly.type
_entity_poly.pdbx_seq_one_letter_code
_entity_poly.pdbx_strand_id
1 'polypeptide(L)'
;MTRVLFDARKARDFGIGRYVVGLLGALARRGDFRLSAIVRRDDAGLLPDGVAPVVSGAGHYTARELVAVRGAIGRVRPDLFHAPHYVVPFFPPSATVVTIHDLMHLSRPEHASLPKRAYAAWMVGRAVRLSSRIITVSDAVRGEVARLHPASAAKLVVIPNGVGPEFRGAQPASGGAPYLLFLGNDKPHKNLDGLVAAHAILRPAHPGLRLLLAGVTRGRREGPGVEALGWVPDAELPSLVAGAQALVLASFDEGFGLPVLEAQAAGTPVACSDLPALREAAGGEAVFFDPHAPESIVRAVDGLLGDEAARARLRDAGLARAAAFTWDRAAERTSAVYREVLGR
;
A
#
# COMPACT_ATOMS: atom_id res chain seq x y z
N MET A 1 22.15 22.13 -3.96
CA MET A 1 20.89 21.41 -3.70
C MET A 1 21.23 19.98 -3.36
N THR A 2 20.67 19.44 -2.28
CA THR A 2 20.93 18.07 -1.79
C THR A 2 20.41 17.03 -2.79
N ARG A 3 21.27 16.05 -3.11
CA ARG A 3 20.94 14.96 -4.05
C ARG A 3 20.37 13.77 -3.29
N VAL A 4 19.14 13.40 -3.62
CA VAL A 4 18.49 12.22 -3.07
C VAL A 4 18.33 11.18 -4.19
N LEU A 5 18.78 9.96 -3.92
CA LEU A 5 18.58 8.81 -4.78
C LEU A 5 17.52 7.90 -4.15
N PHE A 6 16.45 7.65 -4.87
CA PHE A 6 15.34 6.80 -4.45
C PHE A 6 15.36 5.46 -5.21
N ASP A 7 15.04 4.35 -4.58
CA ASP A 7 14.91 3.07 -5.28
C ASP A 7 13.48 2.86 -5.77
N ALA A 8 13.20 3.26 -7.00
CA ALA A 8 11.87 3.17 -7.61
C ALA A 8 11.66 1.92 -8.48
N ARG A 9 12.49 0.89 -8.38
CA ARG A 9 12.35 -0.34 -9.20
C ARG A 9 11.06 -1.09 -8.95
N LYS A 10 10.38 -0.84 -7.83
CA LYS A 10 9.05 -1.39 -7.48
C LYS A 10 7.88 -0.48 -7.88
N ALA A 11 8.08 0.49 -8.77
CA ALA A 11 7.02 1.42 -9.20
C ALA A 11 5.78 0.73 -9.83
N ARG A 12 5.92 -0.51 -10.33
CA ARG A 12 4.79 -1.32 -10.83
C ARG A 12 4.19 -2.27 -9.79
N ASP A 13 4.81 -2.41 -8.62
CA ASP A 13 4.28 -3.32 -7.59
C ASP A 13 3.06 -2.66 -6.95
N PHE A 14 1.93 -3.34 -6.81
CA PHE A 14 0.68 -2.85 -6.24
C PHE A 14 0.85 -1.68 -5.23
N GLY A 15 0.57 -1.84 -3.95
CA GLY A 15 0.63 -0.77 -2.95
C GLY A 15 2.00 -0.05 -2.84
N ILE A 16 3.13 -0.79 -3.00
CA ILE A 16 4.48 -0.19 -2.97
C ILE A 16 4.68 0.73 -4.17
N GLY A 17 4.17 0.38 -5.35
CA GLY A 17 4.26 1.23 -6.55
C GLY A 17 3.54 2.56 -6.36
N ARG A 18 2.34 2.54 -5.79
CA ARG A 18 1.59 3.77 -5.45
C ARG A 18 2.34 4.64 -4.45
N TYR A 19 2.94 4.02 -3.42
CA TYR A 19 3.80 4.74 -2.50
C TYR A 19 4.97 5.41 -3.22
N VAL A 20 5.68 4.67 -4.07
CA VAL A 20 6.85 5.17 -4.81
C VAL A 20 6.47 6.36 -5.70
N VAL A 21 5.45 6.20 -6.54
CA VAL A 21 5.04 7.24 -7.50
C VAL A 21 4.43 8.44 -6.78
N GLY A 22 3.54 8.19 -5.82
CA GLY A 22 2.86 9.25 -5.07
C GLY A 22 3.82 10.09 -4.23
N LEU A 23 4.72 9.43 -3.49
CA LEU A 23 5.71 10.14 -2.66
C LEU A 23 6.72 10.90 -3.52
N LEU A 24 7.28 10.27 -4.58
CA LEU A 24 8.23 10.94 -5.48
C LEU A 24 7.61 12.15 -6.16
N GLY A 25 6.35 12.04 -6.64
CA GLY A 25 5.63 13.16 -7.25
C GLY A 25 5.45 14.33 -6.29
N ALA A 26 5.09 14.05 -5.05
CA ALA A 26 4.94 15.08 -4.03
C ALA A 26 6.29 15.69 -3.62
N LEU A 27 7.34 14.89 -3.47
CA LEU A 27 8.70 15.39 -3.19
C LEU A 27 9.24 16.26 -4.36
N ALA A 28 8.94 15.88 -5.61
CA ALA A 28 9.35 16.66 -6.79
C ALA A 28 8.64 18.02 -6.83
N ARG A 29 7.33 18.07 -6.58
CA ARG A 29 6.58 19.33 -6.50
C ARG A 29 7.09 20.27 -5.41
N ARG A 30 7.57 19.74 -4.28
CA ARG A 30 8.16 20.54 -3.21
C ARG A 30 9.46 21.24 -3.64
N GLY A 31 10.23 20.62 -4.51
CA GLY A 31 11.48 21.20 -5.00
C GLY A 31 12.61 21.30 -3.97
N ASP A 32 12.49 20.67 -2.79
CA ASP A 32 13.47 20.75 -1.70
C ASP A 32 14.81 20.04 -2.04
N PHE A 33 14.76 19.03 -2.93
CA PHE A 33 15.87 18.13 -3.25
C PHE A 33 16.02 17.94 -4.75
N ARG A 34 17.26 17.65 -5.19
CA ARG A 34 17.50 17.10 -6.53
C ARG A 34 17.25 15.60 -6.50
N LEU A 35 16.13 15.17 -7.10
CA LEU A 35 15.68 13.80 -7.05
C LEU A 35 16.21 13.00 -8.26
N SER A 36 16.70 11.80 -7.96
CA SER A 36 16.98 10.76 -8.96
C SER A 36 16.37 9.45 -8.47
N ALA A 37 15.90 8.59 -9.38
CA ALA A 37 15.28 7.33 -9.00
C ALA A 37 15.84 6.16 -9.80
N ILE A 38 16.25 5.09 -9.11
CA ILE A 38 16.64 3.84 -9.75
C ILE A 38 15.39 3.17 -10.27
N VAL A 39 15.34 2.91 -11.58
CA VAL A 39 14.18 2.28 -12.24
C VAL A 39 14.64 1.17 -13.19
N ARG A 40 13.74 0.27 -13.53
CA ARG A 40 13.90 -0.61 -14.69
C ARG A 40 13.72 0.21 -15.97
N ARG A 41 14.32 -0.24 -17.07
CA ARG A 41 14.24 0.48 -18.35
C ARG A 41 12.78 0.76 -18.77
N ASP A 42 11.93 -0.25 -18.65
CA ASP A 42 10.52 -0.18 -19.09
C ASP A 42 9.62 0.61 -18.13
N ASP A 43 10.14 0.98 -16.97
CA ASP A 43 9.40 1.69 -15.92
C ASP A 43 9.81 3.17 -15.81
N ALA A 44 10.75 3.63 -16.65
CA ALA A 44 11.23 5.01 -16.60
C ALA A 44 10.11 6.04 -16.85
N GLY A 45 9.13 5.70 -17.68
CA GLY A 45 7.96 6.55 -17.96
C GLY A 45 6.94 6.64 -16.81
N LEU A 46 7.11 5.87 -15.72
CA LEU A 46 6.27 5.98 -14.53
C LEU A 46 6.77 7.02 -13.53
N LEU A 47 8.00 7.53 -13.74
CA LEU A 47 8.54 8.55 -12.84
C LEU A 47 7.84 9.88 -13.05
N PRO A 48 7.52 10.58 -11.95
CA PRO A 48 6.97 11.93 -12.03
C PRO A 48 7.97 12.92 -12.62
N ASP A 49 7.45 14.00 -13.21
CA ASP A 49 8.25 15.12 -13.68
C ASP A 49 9.17 15.65 -12.55
N GLY A 50 10.38 16.04 -12.93
CA GLY A 50 11.39 16.51 -11.97
C GLY A 50 12.22 15.41 -11.30
N VAL A 51 11.98 14.12 -11.60
CA VAL A 51 12.76 12.99 -11.08
C VAL A 51 13.62 12.39 -12.20
N ALA A 52 14.95 12.45 -12.05
CA ALA A 52 15.87 11.92 -13.06
C ALA A 52 15.95 10.39 -13.01
N PRO A 53 15.73 9.64 -14.11
CA PRO A 53 15.85 8.20 -14.14
C PRO A 53 17.31 7.72 -14.08
N VAL A 54 17.56 6.69 -13.26
CA VAL A 54 18.81 5.93 -13.21
C VAL A 54 18.52 4.49 -13.56
N VAL A 55 18.67 4.14 -14.82
CA VAL A 55 18.28 2.82 -15.32
C VAL A 55 19.17 1.72 -14.72
N SER A 56 18.52 0.65 -14.18
CA SER A 56 19.16 -0.56 -13.69
C SER A 56 18.53 -1.79 -14.32
N GLY A 57 19.35 -2.73 -14.80
CA GLY A 57 18.90 -3.99 -15.39
C GLY A 57 18.70 -5.13 -14.39
N ALA A 58 18.91 -4.91 -13.08
CA ALA A 58 18.80 -5.98 -12.08
C ALA A 58 17.32 -6.26 -11.73
N GLY A 59 16.95 -7.54 -11.75
CA GLY A 59 15.66 -8.02 -11.24
C GLY A 59 15.59 -7.96 -9.71
N HIS A 60 14.38 -8.12 -9.15
CA HIS A 60 14.14 -8.15 -7.71
C HIS A 60 14.53 -9.48 -7.07
N TYR A 61 14.86 -9.44 -5.78
CA TYR A 61 15.14 -10.60 -4.93
C TYR A 61 16.33 -11.46 -5.43
N THR A 62 17.34 -10.83 -6.04
CA THR A 62 18.57 -11.48 -6.48
C THR A 62 19.81 -10.86 -5.84
N ALA A 63 20.88 -11.62 -5.67
CA ALA A 63 22.17 -11.05 -5.20
C ALA A 63 22.69 -9.95 -6.15
N ARG A 64 22.39 -10.05 -7.45
CA ARG A 64 22.73 -9.03 -8.47
C ARG A 64 22.05 -7.69 -8.18
N GLU A 65 20.89 -7.70 -7.55
CA GLU A 65 20.16 -6.49 -7.14
C GLU A 65 20.99 -5.61 -6.21
N LEU A 66 21.61 -6.20 -5.19
CA LEU A 66 22.40 -5.47 -4.21
C LEU A 66 23.64 -4.80 -4.83
N VAL A 67 24.25 -5.48 -5.82
CA VAL A 67 25.39 -4.94 -6.58
C VAL A 67 24.97 -3.84 -7.53
N ALA A 68 23.86 -4.02 -8.24
CA ALA A 68 23.35 -3.05 -9.21
C ALA A 68 22.91 -1.73 -8.53
N VAL A 69 22.25 -1.81 -7.38
CA VAL A 69 21.87 -0.64 -6.57
C VAL A 69 23.14 0.06 -6.08
N ARG A 70 24.15 -0.69 -5.62
CA ARG A 70 25.44 -0.14 -5.21
C ARG A 70 26.14 0.59 -6.37
N GLY A 71 26.09 0.02 -7.58
CA GLY A 71 26.61 0.65 -8.80
C GLY A 71 25.90 1.96 -9.14
N ALA A 72 24.56 2.01 -9.02
CA ALA A 72 23.76 3.23 -9.20
C ALA A 72 24.14 4.31 -8.18
N ILE A 73 24.29 3.95 -6.90
CA ILE A 73 24.78 4.86 -5.85
C ILE A 73 26.17 5.43 -6.21
N GLY A 74 27.09 4.58 -6.70
CA GLY A 74 28.43 5.01 -7.10
C GLY A 74 28.42 6.00 -8.27
N ARG A 75 27.51 5.86 -9.22
CA ARG A 75 27.36 6.78 -10.37
C ARG A 75 26.75 8.12 -9.95
N VAL A 76 25.68 8.09 -9.16
CA VAL A 76 24.94 9.30 -8.74
C VAL A 76 25.64 10.05 -7.62
N ARG A 77 26.35 9.33 -6.74
CA ARG A 77 26.97 9.87 -5.51
C ARG A 77 25.97 10.73 -4.73
N PRO A 78 24.83 10.16 -4.31
CA PRO A 78 23.80 10.91 -3.61
C PRO A 78 24.27 11.31 -2.22
N ASP A 79 23.72 12.41 -1.71
CA ASP A 79 23.90 12.84 -0.33
C ASP A 79 23.02 11.99 0.62
N LEU A 80 21.87 11.46 0.12
CA LEU A 80 20.97 10.56 0.82
C LEU A 80 20.44 9.49 -0.12
N PHE A 81 20.34 8.25 0.36
CA PHE A 81 19.69 7.14 -0.31
C PHE A 81 18.41 6.74 0.43
N HIS A 82 17.29 6.64 -0.30
CA HIS A 82 16.04 6.13 0.24
C HIS A 82 15.63 4.80 -0.44
N ALA A 83 15.57 3.75 0.34
CA ALA A 83 15.00 2.46 -0.06
C ALA A 83 13.54 2.36 0.43
N PRO A 84 12.52 2.40 -0.45
CA PRO A 84 11.12 2.26 -0.06
C PRO A 84 10.74 0.80 0.22
N HIS A 85 11.70 0.01 0.63
CA HIS A 85 11.59 -1.41 0.92
C HIS A 85 12.82 -1.83 1.75
N TYR A 86 12.73 -2.90 2.52
CA TYR A 86 13.83 -3.38 3.38
C TYR A 86 15.06 -3.94 2.62
N VAL A 87 15.09 -3.87 1.28
CA VAL A 87 16.28 -4.24 0.50
C VAL A 87 17.26 -3.09 0.47
N VAL A 88 18.35 -3.23 1.23
CA VAL A 88 19.44 -2.25 1.30
C VAL A 88 20.70 -2.85 0.65
N PRO A 89 21.40 -2.15 -0.26
CA PRO A 89 22.58 -2.65 -0.94
C PRO A 89 23.73 -2.93 0.03
N PHE A 90 24.76 -3.63 -0.44
CA PHE A 90 26.03 -3.72 0.29
C PHE A 90 26.67 -2.34 0.36
N PHE A 91 27.14 -1.97 1.55
CA PHE A 91 27.81 -0.68 1.80
C PHE A 91 26.97 0.52 1.31
N PRO A 92 25.76 0.73 1.88
CA PRO A 92 24.95 1.89 1.56
C PRO A 92 25.65 3.19 2.04
N PRO A 93 25.24 4.36 1.54
CA PRO A 93 25.68 5.64 2.11
C PRO A 93 25.34 5.73 3.60
N SER A 94 26.12 6.52 4.36
CA SER A 94 25.81 6.77 5.78
C SER A 94 24.41 7.37 5.99
N ALA A 95 24.00 8.30 5.12
CA ALA A 95 22.64 8.84 5.09
C ALA A 95 21.71 7.92 4.29
N THR A 96 21.20 6.90 4.94
CA THR A 96 20.24 5.95 4.35
C THR A 96 18.92 5.95 5.13
N VAL A 97 17.82 6.13 4.42
CA VAL A 97 16.45 6.00 4.92
C VAL A 97 15.81 4.76 4.30
N VAL A 98 15.07 4.01 5.09
CA VAL A 98 14.32 2.82 4.64
C VAL A 98 12.86 3.01 4.98
N THR A 99 11.94 2.62 4.08
CA THR A 99 10.53 2.48 4.41
C THR A 99 10.17 1.00 4.52
N ILE A 100 9.53 0.62 5.62
CA ILE A 100 8.99 -0.72 5.85
C ILE A 100 7.47 -0.66 5.76
N HIS A 101 6.90 -1.37 4.78
CA HIS A 101 5.46 -1.39 4.53
C HIS A 101 4.75 -2.49 5.33
N ASP A 102 5.38 -3.63 5.49
CA ASP A 102 4.92 -4.79 6.24
C ASP A 102 6.08 -5.71 6.63
N LEU A 103 5.80 -6.64 7.53
CA LEU A 103 6.70 -7.72 7.91
C LEU A 103 6.00 -9.09 7.82
N MET A 104 4.98 -9.22 6.98
CA MET A 104 4.15 -10.43 6.84
C MET A 104 4.97 -11.72 6.69
N HIS A 105 6.08 -11.69 5.97
CA HIS A 105 6.96 -12.86 5.80
C HIS A 105 7.62 -13.31 7.11
N LEU A 106 7.65 -12.46 8.12
CA LEU A 106 8.22 -12.75 9.44
C LEU A 106 7.15 -13.05 10.49
N SER A 107 6.05 -12.30 10.46
CA SER A 107 4.95 -12.40 11.45
C SER A 107 3.98 -13.54 11.15
N ARG A 108 3.86 -13.96 9.90
CA ARG A 108 2.95 -15.02 9.44
C ARG A 108 3.73 -16.18 8.80
N PRO A 109 4.24 -17.12 9.62
CA PRO A 109 5.06 -18.23 9.13
C PRO A 109 4.37 -19.12 8.09
N GLU A 110 3.05 -19.23 8.16
CA GLU A 110 2.21 -19.99 7.23
C GLU A 110 2.20 -19.44 5.79
N HIS A 111 2.58 -18.18 5.61
CA HIS A 111 2.57 -17.51 4.30
C HIS A 111 3.92 -17.49 3.60
N ALA A 112 4.98 -18.01 4.22
CA ALA A 112 6.31 -18.02 3.62
C ALA A 112 7.12 -19.27 3.97
N SER A 113 7.79 -19.87 2.97
CA SER A 113 8.72 -20.97 3.20
C SER A 113 9.88 -20.55 4.11
N LEU A 114 10.48 -21.53 4.81
CA LEU A 114 11.64 -21.27 5.70
C LEU A 114 12.77 -20.47 5.03
N PRO A 115 13.21 -20.79 3.78
CA PRO A 115 14.24 -19.99 3.11
C PRO A 115 13.83 -18.55 2.87
N LYS A 116 12.56 -18.30 2.49
CA LYS A 116 12.03 -16.93 2.30
C LYS A 116 12.01 -16.15 3.61
N ARG A 117 11.62 -16.81 4.71
CA ARG A 117 11.61 -16.20 6.05
C ARG A 117 13.02 -15.86 6.51
N ALA A 118 13.97 -16.77 6.37
CA ALA A 118 15.37 -16.53 6.71
C ALA A 118 15.96 -15.38 5.90
N TYR A 119 15.69 -15.33 4.60
CA TYR A 119 16.10 -14.23 3.73
C TYR A 119 15.46 -12.90 4.17
N ALA A 120 14.15 -12.87 4.43
CA ALA A 120 13.45 -11.68 4.88
C ALA A 120 14.00 -11.19 6.24
N ALA A 121 14.21 -12.10 7.19
CA ALA A 121 14.79 -11.76 8.51
C ALA A 121 16.19 -11.15 8.36
N TRP A 122 17.03 -11.74 7.51
CA TRP A 122 18.38 -11.22 7.24
C TRP A 122 18.32 -9.84 6.60
N MET A 123 17.46 -9.63 5.59
CA MET A 123 17.32 -8.35 4.90
C MET A 123 16.75 -7.26 5.80
N VAL A 124 15.70 -7.56 6.57
CA VAL A 124 15.11 -6.61 7.53
C VAL A 124 16.14 -6.26 8.60
N GLY A 125 16.83 -7.24 9.18
CA GLY A 125 17.90 -7.00 10.15
C GLY A 125 19.03 -6.12 9.61
N ARG A 126 19.39 -6.30 8.32
CA ARG A 126 20.34 -5.40 7.63
C ARG A 126 19.79 -3.99 7.46
N ALA A 127 18.56 -3.86 6.97
CA ALA A 127 17.89 -2.58 6.77
C ALA A 127 17.84 -1.78 8.07
N VAL A 128 17.39 -2.42 9.16
CA VAL A 128 17.31 -1.83 10.49
C VAL A 128 18.70 -1.36 11.00
N ARG A 129 19.71 -2.20 10.81
CA ARG A 129 21.07 -1.88 11.30
C ARG A 129 21.71 -0.74 10.52
N LEU A 130 21.60 -0.77 9.17
CA LEU A 130 22.36 0.10 8.25
C LEU A 130 21.65 1.41 7.94
N SER A 131 20.34 1.56 8.23
CA SER A 131 19.64 2.83 8.03
C SER A 131 19.85 3.80 9.18
N SER A 132 19.85 5.09 8.85
CA SER A 132 19.87 6.20 9.82
C SER A 132 18.49 6.42 10.42
N ARG A 133 17.43 6.31 9.60
CA ARG A 133 16.02 6.36 10.01
C ARG A 133 15.24 5.30 9.25
N ILE A 134 14.16 4.85 9.89
CA ILE A 134 13.23 3.85 9.36
C ILE A 134 11.84 4.46 9.39
N ILE A 135 11.27 4.65 8.22
CA ILE A 135 9.87 5.06 8.06
C ILE A 135 9.00 3.80 8.12
N THR A 136 7.95 3.83 8.92
CA THR A 136 6.88 2.83 8.89
C THR A 136 5.59 3.49 8.47
N VAL A 137 4.77 2.77 7.72
CA VAL A 137 3.54 3.33 7.13
C VAL A 137 2.37 3.38 8.10
N SER A 138 2.51 2.73 9.27
CA SER A 138 1.50 2.70 10.34
C SER A 138 2.16 2.50 11.70
N ASP A 139 1.45 2.82 12.77
CA ASP A 139 1.84 2.48 14.14
C ASP A 139 1.85 0.96 14.36
N ALA A 140 0.96 0.23 13.69
CA ALA A 140 0.95 -1.23 13.71
C ALA A 140 2.29 -1.80 13.22
N VAL A 141 2.78 -1.36 12.05
CA VAL A 141 4.08 -1.78 11.51
C VAL A 141 5.23 -1.30 12.39
N ARG A 142 5.16 -0.08 12.94
CA ARG A 142 6.16 0.42 13.90
C ARG A 142 6.28 -0.50 15.12
N GLY A 143 5.15 -0.89 15.70
CA GLY A 143 5.11 -1.81 16.84
C GLY A 143 5.72 -3.18 16.51
N GLU A 144 5.46 -3.69 15.32
CA GLU A 144 6.00 -4.96 14.85
C GLU A 144 7.52 -4.88 14.64
N VAL A 145 8.02 -3.83 13.99
CA VAL A 145 9.48 -3.60 13.83
C VAL A 145 10.16 -3.46 15.19
N ALA A 146 9.59 -2.67 16.10
CA ALA A 146 10.15 -2.47 17.44
C ALA A 146 10.18 -3.78 18.27
N ARG A 147 9.17 -4.64 18.12
CA ARG A 147 9.12 -5.95 18.78
C ARG A 147 10.18 -6.90 18.26
N LEU A 148 10.40 -6.95 16.94
CA LEU A 148 11.40 -7.82 16.32
C LEU A 148 12.84 -7.28 16.45
N HIS A 149 12.99 -5.96 16.49
CA HIS A 149 14.27 -5.25 16.57
C HIS A 149 14.24 -4.12 17.60
N PRO A 150 14.21 -4.41 18.92
CA PRO A 150 14.03 -3.39 19.97
C PRO A 150 15.04 -2.25 19.91
N ALA A 151 16.29 -2.53 19.52
CA ALA A 151 17.37 -1.53 19.39
C ALA A 151 17.10 -0.50 18.28
N SER A 152 16.09 -0.72 17.42
CA SER A 152 15.75 0.23 16.35
C SER A 152 14.72 1.28 16.77
N ALA A 153 14.13 1.20 17.96
CA ALA A 153 13.02 2.05 18.40
C ALA A 153 13.28 3.55 18.18
N ALA A 154 14.48 4.03 18.50
CA ALA A 154 14.87 5.42 18.30
C ALA A 154 15.03 5.87 16.83
N LYS A 155 15.06 4.91 15.88
CA LYS A 155 15.16 5.19 14.44
C LYS A 155 13.79 5.22 13.75
N LEU A 156 12.72 4.73 14.40
CA LEU A 156 11.41 4.53 13.81
C LEU A 156 10.63 5.85 13.76
N VAL A 157 10.09 6.17 12.58
CA VAL A 157 9.21 7.31 12.35
C VAL A 157 7.99 6.82 11.58
N VAL A 158 6.79 7.05 12.12
CA VAL A 158 5.55 6.69 11.41
C VAL A 158 5.20 7.80 10.44
N ILE A 159 5.12 7.48 9.15
CA ILE A 159 4.63 8.38 8.09
C ILE A 159 3.57 7.62 7.29
N PRO A 160 2.29 7.86 7.54
CA PRO A 160 1.23 7.23 6.78
C PRO A 160 1.30 7.55 5.29
N ASN A 161 0.84 6.61 4.47
CA ASN A 161 0.69 6.82 3.04
C ASN A 161 -0.34 7.91 2.74
N GLY A 162 -0.20 8.55 1.59
CA GLY A 162 -1.21 9.44 1.04
C GLY A 162 -2.18 8.70 0.13
N VAL A 163 -3.30 9.35 -0.19
CA VAL A 163 -4.20 8.97 -1.27
C VAL A 163 -4.11 10.02 -2.37
N GLY A 164 -4.15 9.57 -3.62
CA GLY A 164 -4.09 10.43 -4.79
C GLY A 164 -5.32 11.34 -4.91
N PRO A 165 -5.15 12.56 -5.44
CA PRO A 165 -6.26 13.49 -5.62
C PRO A 165 -7.32 12.99 -6.59
N GLU A 166 -6.99 12.05 -7.49
CA GLU A 166 -7.87 11.45 -8.49
C GLU A 166 -9.05 10.67 -7.89
N PHE A 167 -8.92 10.20 -6.64
CA PHE A 167 -10.03 9.55 -5.93
C PHE A 167 -11.03 10.54 -5.36
N ARG A 168 -10.62 11.81 -5.15
CA ARG A 168 -11.50 12.82 -4.54
C ARG A 168 -12.47 13.37 -5.56
N GLY A 169 -13.76 13.21 -5.26
CA GLY A 169 -14.82 13.63 -6.17
C GLY A 169 -14.93 12.77 -7.43
N ALA A 170 -14.32 11.58 -7.42
CA ALA A 170 -14.49 10.61 -8.49
C ALA A 170 -15.96 10.27 -8.67
N GLN A 171 -16.41 10.24 -9.93
CA GLN A 171 -17.79 9.90 -10.25
C GLN A 171 -17.90 8.42 -10.63
N PRO A 172 -18.94 7.72 -10.18
CA PRO A 172 -19.19 6.35 -10.62
C PRO A 172 -19.34 6.29 -12.13
N ALA A 173 -18.86 5.21 -12.74
CA ALA A 173 -19.19 4.92 -14.13
C ALA A 173 -20.71 4.77 -14.28
N SER A 174 -21.27 5.35 -15.32
CA SER A 174 -22.73 5.34 -15.56
C SER A 174 -23.23 3.93 -15.88
N GLY A 175 -24.28 3.50 -15.19
CA GLY A 175 -24.98 2.23 -15.44
C GLY A 175 -24.26 1.01 -14.86
N GLY A 176 -25.00 -0.08 -14.72
CA GLY A 176 -24.52 -1.37 -14.26
C GLY A 176 -25.26 -1.89 -13.02
N ALA A 177 -25.14 -3.20 -12.78
CA ALA A 177 -25.66 -3.83 -11.58
C ALA A 177 -24.84 -3.42 -10.33
N PRO A 178 -25.44 -3.36 -9.14
CA PRO A 178 -24.74 -3.04 -7.92
C PRO A 178 -23.62 -4.06 -7.64
N TYR A 179 -22.49 -3.58 -7.08
CA TYR A 179 -21.36 -4.45 -6.80
C TYR A 179 -20.63 -4.09 -5.50
N LEU A 180 -20.05 -5.12 -4.90
CA LEU A 180 -19.00 -5.02 -3.91
C LEU A 180 -17.66 -5.01 -4.64
N LEU A 181 -16.70 -4.26 -4.15
CA LEU A 181 -15.38 -4.18 -4.74
C LEU A 181 -14.32 -4.73 -3.77
N PHE A 182 -13.49 -5.64 -4.26
CA PHE A 182 -12.20 -5.95 -3.68
C PHE A 182 -11.10 -5.28 -4.52
N LEU A 183 -10.10 -4.69 -3.85
CA LEU A 183 -8.95 -4.09 -4.50
C LEU A 183 -7.65 -4.65 -3.93
N GLY A 184 -6.91 -5.41 -4.73
CA GLY A 184 -5.66 -6.04 -4.32
C GLY A 184 -5.25 -7.21 -5.20
N ASN A 185 -4.19 -7.91 -4.80
CA ASN A 185 -3.72 -9.11 -5.50
C ASN A 185 -4.33 -10.40 -4.92
N ASP A 186 -4.13 -11.53 -5.63
CA ASP A 186 -4.57 -12.87 -5.21
C ASP A 186 -3.50 -13.58 -4.35
N LYS A 187 -3.07 -12.95 -3.26
CA LYS A 187 -2.20 -13.59 -2.28
C LYS A 187 -3.00 -14.20 -1.13
N PRO A 188 -2.55 -15.31 -0.50
CA PRO A 188 -3.31 -16.01 0.54
C PRO A 188 -3.77 -15.12 1.69
N HIS A 189 -2.95 -14.16 2.12
CA HIS A 189 -3.31 -13.25 3.20
C HIS A 189 -4.47 -12.30 2.88
N LYS A 190 -4.87 -12.16 1.62
CA LYS A 190 -6.03 -11.35 1.20
C LYS A 190 -7.36 -12.07 1.41
N ASN A 191 -7.35 -13.37 1.74
CA ASN A 191 -8.53 -14.16 2.09
C ASN A 191 -9.68 -14.06 1.05
N LEU A 192 -9.32 -14.15 -0.23
CA LEU A 192 -10.34 -14.09 -1.30
C LEU A 192 -11.34 -15.24 -1.23
N ASP A 193 -10.93 -16.42 -0.74
CA ASP A 193 -11.82 -17.57 -0.58
C ASP A 193 -12.94 -17.24 0.45
N GLY A 194 -12.59 -16.64 1.58
CA GLY A 194 -13.56 -16.20 2.58
C GLY A 194 -14.50 -15.11 2.04
N LEU A 195 -13.98 -14.18 1.24
CA LEU A 195 -14.78 -13.13 0.62
C LEU A 195 -15.76 -13.68 -0.43
N VAL A 196 -15.30 -14.59 -1.30
CA VAL A 196 -16.15 -15.24 -2.31
C VAL A 196 -17.23 -16.10 -1.65
N ALA A 197 -16.88 -16.85 -0.58
CA ALA A 197 -17.84 -17.62 0.19
C ALA A 197 -18.91 -16.72 0.84
N ALA A 198 -18.50 -15.60 1.46
CA ALA A 198 -19.43 -14.62 2.03
C ALA A 198 -20.38 -14.02 0.96
N HIS A 199 -19.85 -13.67 -0.22
CA HIS A 199 -20.66 -13.17 -1.32
C HIS A 199 -21.70 -14.22 -1.78
N ALA A 200 -21.32 -15.50 -1.85
CA ALA A 200 -22.25 -16.56 -2.22
C ALA A 200 -23.44 -16.68 -1.24
N ILE A 201 -23.19 -16.44 0.06
CA ILE A 201 -24.23 -16.42 1.10
C ILE A 201 -25.12 -15.16 0.98
N LEU A 202 -24.55 -14.02 0.59
CA LEU A 202 -25.28 -12.75 0.45
C LEU A 202 -26.23 -12.72 -0.78
N ARG A 203 -25.86 -13.39 -1.86
CA ARG A 203 -26.59 -13.32 -3.14
C ARG A 203 -28.09 -13.62 -3.08
N PRO A 204 -28.59 -14.61 -2.34
CA PRO A 204 -30.04 -14.87 -2.26
C PRO A 204 -30.82 -13.68 -1.69
N ALA A 205 -30.26 -12.94 -0.74
CA ALA A 205 -30.90 -11.77 -0.15
C ALA A 205 -30.69 -10.49 -0.99
N HIS A 206 -29.64 -10.45 -1.83
CA HIS A 206 -29.30 -9.31 -2.69
C HIS A 206 -29.24 -9.74 -4.17
N PRO A 207 -30.37 -9.98 -4.85
CA PRO A 207 -30.38 -10.39 -6.24
C PRO A 207 -29.68 -9.37 -7.14
N GLY A 208 -28.79 -9.85 -8.02
CA GLY A 208 -28.02 -9.00 -8.93
C GLY A 208 -26.75 -8.36 -8.32
N LEU A 209 -26.49 -8.51 -7.03
CA LEU A 209 -25.25 -8.04 -6.42
C LEU A 209 -24.04 -8.80 -7.00
N ARG A 210 -23.07 -8.07 -7.52
CA ARG A 210 -21.80 -8.61 -8.03
C ARG A 210 -20.68 -8.41 -7.03
N LEU A 211 -19.64 -9.24 -7.13
CA LEU A 211 -18.36 -9.04 -6.47
C LEU A 211 -17.29 -8.85 -7.55
N LEU A 212 -16.71 -7.67 -7.63
CA LEU A 212 -15.65 -7.35 -8.55
C LEU A 212 -14.30 -7.43 -7.85
N LEU A 213 -13.36 -8.19 -8.42
CA LEU A 213 -12.03 -8.44 -7.87
C LEU A 213 -10.99 -7.70 -8.72
N ALA A 214 -10.71 -6.44 -8.41
CA ALA A 214 -9.72 -5.63 -9.09
C ALA A 214 -8.30 -6.00 -8.63
N GLY A 215 -7.40 -6.29 -9.59
CA GLY A 215 -6.03 -6.75 -9.35
C GLY A 215 -5.87 -8.26 -9.24
N VAL A 216 -6.96 -9.02 -9.38
CA VAL A 216 -6.97 -10.49 -9.46
C VAL A 216 -7.00 -10.92 -10.91
N THR A 217 -6.13 -11.85 -11.29
CA THR A 217 -6.02 -12.33 -12.67
C THR A 217 -7.34 -12.89 -13.18
N ARG A 218 -7.79 -12.47 -14.37
CA ARG A 218 -9.00 -12.96 -15.03
C ARG A 218 -8.96 -14.49 -15.15
N GLY A 219 -10.13 -15.13 -15.02
CA GLY A 219 -10.26 -16.58 -15.00
C GLY A 219 -9.88 -17.25 -13.67
N ARG A 220 -9.50 -16.45 -12.66
CA ARG A 220 -9.25 -16.95 -11.30
C ARG A 220 -10.34 -16.46 -10.36
N ARG A 221 -10.83 -17.35 -9.49
CA ARG A 221 -11.84 -17.03 -8.47
C ARG A 221 -13.19 -16.55 -9.04
N GLU A 222 -13.46 -16.83 -10.31
CA GLU A 222 -14.72 -16.50 -10.95
C GLU A 222 -15.81 -17.50 -10.56
N GLY A 223 -17.03 -17.02 -10.54
CA GLY A 223 -18.20 -17.80 -10.19
C GLY A 223 -19.48 -16.99 -10.36
N PRO A 224 -20.64 -17.54 -9.97
CA PRO A 224 -21.91 -16.83 -10.09
C PRO A 224 -21.88 -15.48 -9.37
N GLY A 225 -21.91 -14.37 -10.13
CA GLY A 225 -21.82 -13.00 -9.63
C GLY A 225 -20.44 -12.53 -9.19
N VAL A 226 -19.38 -13.34 -9.35
CA VAL A 226 -17.99 -12.96 -9.05
C VAL A 226 -17.23 -12.80 -10.35
N GLU A 227 -16.52 -11.66 -10.48
CA GLU A 227 -15.74 -11.32 -11.68
C GLU A 227 -14.35 -10.81 -11.30
N ALA A 228 -13.32 -11.46 -11.83
CA ALA A 228 -11.93 -11.00 -11.73
C ALA A 228 -11.61 -10.06 -12.89
N LEU A 229 -11.32 -8.79 -12.56
CA LEU A 229 -11.10 -7.75 -13.57
C LEU A 229 -9.68 -7.76 -14.17
N GLY A 230 -8.74 -8.45 -13.51
CA GLY A 230 -7.32 -8.30 -13.82
C GLY A 230 -6.77 -6.97 -13.33
N TRP A 231 -5.73 -6.50 -14.00
CA TRP A 231 -5.19 -5.16 -13.78
C TRP A 231 -6.19 -4.11 -14.28
N VAL A 232 -6.59 -3.21 -13.41
CA VAL A 232 -7.41 -2.05 -13.75
C VAL A 232 -6.48 -0.85 -13.96
N PRO A 233 -6.57 -0.12 -15.08
CA PRO A 233 -5.80 1.09 -15.31
C PRO A 233 -6.03 2.14 -14.22
N ASP A 234 -4.96 2.86 -13.85
CA ASP A 234 -5.03 3.86 -12.77
C ASP A 234 -6.06 4.96 -13.07
N ALA A 235 -6.28 5.30 -14.36
CA ALA A 235 -7.29 6.27 -14.78
C ALA A 235 -8.74 5.78 -14.57
N GLU A 236 -8.99 4.48 -14.60
CA GLU A 236 -10.34 3.88 -14.45
C GLU A 236 -10.67 3.55 -12.99
N LEU A 237 -9.62 3.35 -12.19
CA LEU A 237 -9.77 2.86 -10.82
C LEU A 237 -10.59 3.79 -9.91
N PRO A 238 -10.44 5.14 -9.95
CA PRO A 238 -11.25 6.02 -9.12
C PRO A 238 -12.75 5.89 -9.39
N SER A 239 -13.17 5.80 -10.66
CA SER A 239 -14.57 5.61 -11.04
C SER A 239 -15.10 4.23 -10.62
N LEU A 240 -14.26 3.19 -10.73
CA LEU A 240 -14.61 1.84 -10.27
C LEU A 240 -14.79 1.83 -8.74
N VAL A 241 -13.94 2.52 -7.99
CA VAL A 241 -14.08 2.61 -6.53
C VAL A 241 -15.33 3.40 -6.17
N ALA A 242 -15.55 4.57 -6.78
CA ALA A 242 -16.69 5.44 -6.49
C ALA A 242 -18.06 4.79 -6.79
N GLY A 243 -18.10 3.85 -7.75
CA GLY A 243 -19.32 3.14 -8.13
C GLY A 243 -19.68 1.94 -7.25
N ALA A 244 -18.81 1.51 -6.36
CA ALA A 244 -19.05 0.35 -5.52
C ALA A 244 -20.04 0.67 -4.39
N GLN A 245 -20.94 -0.28 -4.07
CA GLN A 245 -21.79 -0.20 -2.89
C GLN A 245 -20.98 -0.21 -1.59
N ALA A 246 -19.88 -0.97 -1.59
CA ALA A 246 -18.85 -0.96 -0.56
C ALA A 246 -17.53 -1.53 -1.10
N LEU A 247 -16.40 -1.06 -0.55
CA LEU A 247 -15.14 -1.77 -0.62
C LEU A 247 -15.12 -2.83 0.48
N VAL A 248 -14.74 -4.08 0.14
CA VAL A 248 -14.64 -5.16 1.12
C VAL A 248 -13.22 -5.74 1.13
N LEU A 249 -12.53 -5.67 2.27
CA LEU A 249 -11.19 -6.23 2.47
C LEU A 249 -11.20 -7.26 3.58
N ALA A 250 -11.18 -8.54 3.22
CA ALA A 250 -11.21 -9.66 4.17
C ALA A 250 -9.81 -10.17 4.56
N SER A 251 -8.79 -9.33 4.48
CA SER A 251 -7.40 -9.70 4.68
C SER A 251 -7.12 -10.25 6.09
N PHE A 252 -6.24 -11.25 6.19
CA PHE A 252 -5.71 -11.75 7.47
C PHE A 252 -4.57 -10.88 8.01
N ASP A 253 -3.94 -10.08 7.16
CA ASP A 253 -2.83 -9.20 7.52
C ASP A 253 -2.71 -8.03 6.54
N GLU A 254 -2.37 -6.85 7.08
CA GLU A 254 -2.13 -5.61 6.31
C GLU A 254 -1.10 -4.74 7.03
N GLY A 255 -0.27 -4.07 6.24
CA GLY A 255 0.66 -3.10 6.80
C GLY A 255 0.07 -1.70 6.95
N PHE A 256 -0.93 -1.33 6.12
CA PHE A 256 -1.56 -0.01 6.17
C PHE A 256 -3.03 -0.03 5.73
N GLY A 257 -3.33 -0.42 4.49
CA GLY A 257 -4.69 -0.38 3.95
C GLY A 257 -4.94 0.80 2.99
N LEU A 258 -4.03 1.02 2.01
CA LEU A 258 -4.25 2.03 0.96
C LEU A 258 -5.64 1.94 0.33
N PRO A 259 -6.18 0.75 -0.03
CA PRO A 259 -7.52 0.66 -0.60
C PRO A 259 -8.63 1.22 0.30
N VAL A 260 -8.47 1.16 1.63
CA VAL A 260 -9.42 1.77 2.57
C VAL A 260 -9.46 3.28 2.38
N LEU A 261 -8.30 3.93 2.34
CA LEU A 261 -8.22 5.38 2.14
C LEU A 261 -8.68 5.79 0.73
N GLU A 262 -8.40 4.98 -0.29
CA GLU A 262 -8.86 5.21 -1.66
C GLU A 262 -10.38 5.17 -1.74
N ALA A 263 -11.01 4.18 -1.11
CA ALA A 263 -12.47 4.08 -1.01
C ALA A 263 -13.07 5.26 -0.23
N GLN A 264 -12.52 5.58 0.93
CA GLN A 264 -12.96 6.73 1.72
C GLN A 264 -12.82 8.05 0.95
N ALA A 265 -11.72 8.25 0.20
CA ALA A 265 -11.51 9.45 -0.63
C ALA A 265 -12.49 9.55 -1.80
N ALA A 266 -12.95 8.40 -2.32
CA ALA A 266 -13.97 8.32 -3.36
C ALA A 266 -15.41 8.39 -2.80
N GLY A 267 -15.58 8.45 -1.48
CA GLY A 267 -16.88 8.43 -0.83
C GLY A 267 -17.55 7.05 -0.82
N THR A 268 -16.78 5.99 -0.93
CA THR A 268 -17.26 4.61 -0.91
C THR A 268 -17.20 4.04 0.50
N PRO A 269 -18.29 3.53 1.06
CA PRO A 269 -18.30 2.85 2.36
C PRO A 269 -17.34 1.66 2.39
N VAL A 270 -16.73 1.41 3.55
CA VAL A 270 -15.76 0.33 3.73
C VAL A 270 -16.25 -0.70 4.73
N ALA A 271 -16.14 -1.97 4.38
CA ALA A 271 -16.18 -3.10 5.31
C ALA A 271 -14.83 -3.82 5.27
N CYS A 272 -14.15 -3.97 6.39
CA CYS A 272 -12.83 -4.57 6.40
C CYS A 272 -12.53 -5.38 7.66
N SER A 273 -11.53 -6.24 7.56
CA SER A 273 -11.05 -7.03 8.70
C SER A 273 -10.68 -6.16 9.89
N ASP A 274 -10.98 -6.62 11.08
CA ASP A 274 -10.60 -5.99 12.34
C ASP A 274 -9.11 -6.16 12.63
N LEU A 275 -8.28 -5.43 11.89
CA LEU A 275 -6.83 -5.42 12.01
C LEU A 275 -6.35 -4.04 12.48
N PRO A 276 -5.27 -3.96 13.31
CA PRO A 276 -4.76 -2.68 13.80
C PRO A 276 -4.43 -1.68 12.69
N ALA A 277 -3.78 -2.12 11.61
CA ALA A 277 -3.43 -1.27 10.49
C ALA A 277 -4.67 -0.75 9.73
N LEU A 278 -5.71 -1.57 9.55
CA LEU A 278 -6.96 -1.16 8.90
C LEU A 278 -7.79 -0.23 9.79
N ARG A 279 -7.79 -0.45 11.12
CA ARG A 279 -8.39 0.49 12.09
C ARG A 279 -7.68 1.84 12.05
N GLU A 280 -6.34 1.83 11.97
CA GLU A 280 -5.54 3.05 11.87
C GLU A 280 -5.85 3.80 10.56
N ALA A 281 -5.89 3.13 9.42
CA ALA A 281 -6.23 3.76 8.14
C ALA A 281 -7.66 4.31 8.14
N ALA A 282 -8.64 3.49 8.48
CA ALA A 282 -10.05 3.85 8.48
C ALA A 282 -10.41 4.90 9.54
N GLY A 283 -9.67 4.98 10.65
CA GLY A 283 -9.94 5.92 11.73
C GLY A 283 -11.24 5.65 12.49
N GLY A 284 -11.73 4.38 12.47
CA GLY A 284 -13.04 4.01 13.01
C GLY A 284 -14.19 4.13 12.02
N GLU A 285 -13.98 4.74 10.85
CA GLU A 285 -15.00 5.03 9.84
C GLU A 285 -15.12 3.90 8.81
N ALA A 286 -15.31 2.67 9.32
CA ALA A 286 -15.58 1.44 8.54
C ALA A 286 -16.39 0.46 9.38
N VAL A 287 -17.00 -0.52 8.73
CA VAL A 287 -17.58 -1.70 9.41
C VAL A 287 -16.48 -2.75 9.54
N PHE A 288 -16.17 -3.14 10.77
CA PHE A 288 -15.11 -4.12 11.04
C PHE A 288 -15.68 -5.51 11.29
N PHE A 289 -14.98 -6.54 10.82
CA PHE A 289 -15.35 -7.94 10.96
C PHE A 289 -14.15 -8.84 11.24
N ASP A 290 -14.41 -10.03 11.79
CA ASP A 290 -13.42 -11.10 11.93
C ASP A 290 -13.21 -11.79 10.57
N PRO A 291 -12.01 -11.73 9.96
CA PRO A 291 -11.74 -12.37 8.67
C PRO A 291 -11.69 -13.90 8.75
N HIS A 292 -11.60 -14.48 9.94
CA HIS A 292 -11.58 -15.93 10.16
C HIS A 292 -12.99 -16.54 10.21
N ALA A 293 -14.02 -15.70 10.34
CA ALA A 293 -15.43 -16.11 10.42
C ALA A 293 -16.22 -15.58 9.22
N PRO A 294 -16.48 -16.39 8.18
CA PRO A 294 -17.25 -15.96 7.00
C PRO A 294 -18.60 -15.33 7.36
N GLU A 295 -19.26 -15.81 8.40
CA GLU A 295 -20.53 -15.26 8.89
C GLU A 295 -20.37 -13.84 9.45
N SER A 296 -19.18 -13.50 9.97
CA SER A 296 -18.85 -12.14 10.40
C SER A 296 -18.74 -11.19 9.19
N ILE A 297 -18.14 -11.65 8.10
CA ILE A 297 -18.08 -10.90 6.83
C ILE A 297 -19.51 -10.67 6.30
N VAL A 298 -20.33 -11.74 6.27
CA VAL A 298 -21.72 -11.67 5.81
C VAL A 298 -22.51 -10.64 6.61
N ARG A 299 -22.51 -10.74 7.95
CA ARG A 299 -23.26 -9.80 8.82
C ARG A 299 -22.83 -8.35 8.62
N ALA A 300 -21.50 -8.10 8.49
CA ALA A 300 -20.98 -6.77 8.29
C ALA A 300 -21.41 -6.16 6.96
N VAL A 301 -21.33 -6.93 5.88
CA VAL A 301 -21.70 -6.48 4.54
C VAL A 301 -23.21 -6.36 4.40
N ASP A 302 -23.98 -7.34 4.87
CA ASP A 302 -25.45 -7.33 4.83
C ASP A 302 -26.02 -6.13 5.58
N GLY A 303 -25.55 -5.91 6.81
CA GLY A 303 -25.93 -4.74 7.61
C GLY A 303 -25.61 -3.42 6.92
N LEU A 304 -24.45 -3.34 6.26
CA LEU A 304 -24.07 -2.14 5.50
C LEU A 304 -24.94 -1.95 4.26
N LEU A 305 -25.28 -3.00 3.54
CA LEU A 305 -26.14 -2.94 2.35
C LEU A 305 -27.60 -2.58 2.71
N GLY A 306 -28.10 -3.06 3.84
CA GLY A 306 -29.45 -2.82 4.33
C GLY A 306 -29.68 -1.43 4.97
N ASP A 307 -28.63 -0.71 5.35
CA ASP A 307 -28.73 0.58 6.08
C ASP A 307 -28.14 1.74 5.25
N GLU A 308 -29.01 2.45 4.53
CA GLU A 308 -28.61 3.62 3.73
C GLU A 308 -28.09 4.78 4.60
N ALA A 309 -28.65 4.97 5.77
CA ALA A 309 -28.21 6.02 6.68
C ALA A 309 -26.79 5.74 7.22
N ALA A 310 -26.50 4.48 7.53
CA ALA A 310 -25.16 4.08 7.91
C ALA A 310 -24.16 4.27 6.74
N ARG A 311 -24.54 3.91 5.52
CA ARG A 311 -23.69 4.16 4.34
C ARG A 311 -23.42 5.63 4.13
N ALA A 312 -24.45 6.49 4.23
CA ALA A 312 -24.28 7.95 4.10
C ALA A 312 -23.35 8.51 5.17
N ARG A 313 -23.54 8.13 6.43
CA ARG A 313 -22.67 8.53 7.56
C ARG A 313 -21.22 8.09 7.34
N LEU A 314 -20.99 6.83 6.95
CA LEU A 314 -19.64 6.31 6.68
C LEU A 314 -18.99 6.98 5.47
N ARG A 315 -19.76 7.36 4.45
CA ARG A 315 -19.28 8.16 3.33
C ARG A 315 -18.73 9.50 3.79
N ASP A 316 -19.53 10.27 4.52
CA ASP A 316 -19.16 11.62 4.94
C ASP A 316 -17.96 11.61 5.91
N ALA A 317 -17.98 10.69 6.87
CA ALA A 317 -16.89 10.51 7.80
C ALA A 317 -15.60 9.99 7.11
N GLY A 318 -15.73 9.07 6.14
CA GLY A 318 -14.63 8.57 5.33
C GLY A 318 -13.98 9.67 4.49
N LEU A 319 -14.76 10.52 3.83
CA LEU A 319 -14.27 11.68 3.08
C LEU A 319 -13.46 12.62 3.98
N ALA A 320 -13.99 12.94 5.17
CA ALA A 320 -13.31 13.77 6.15
C ALA A 320 -11.99 13.12 6.62
N ARG A 321 -12.00 11.79 6.87
CA ARG A 321 -10.83 11.02 7.26
C ARG A 321 -9.75 11.05 6.17
N ALA A 322 -10.10 10.69 4.93
CA ALA A 322 -9.16 10.62 3.81
C ALA A 322 -8.53 11.98 3.47
N ALA A 323 -9.22 13.09 3.75
CA ALA A 323 -8.68 14.44 3.54
C ALA A 323 -7.37 14.69 4.31
N ALA A 324 -7.16 14.02 5.43
CA ALA A 324 -5.95 14.13 6.22
C ALA A 324 -4.75 13.37 5.63
N PHE A 325 -4.97 12.44 4.68
CA PHE A 325 -3.95 11.57 4.12
C PHE A 325 -3.62 12.00 2.69
N THR A 326 -2.64 12.88 2.53
CA THR A 326 -2.17 13.34 1.23
C THR A 326 -0.72 12.97 1.01
N TRP A 327 -0.34 12.74 -0.25
CA TRP A 327 1.07 12.55 -0.59
C TRP A 327 1.92 13.78 -0.25
N ASP A 328 1.35 14.99 -0.29
CA ASP A 328 2.05 16.22 0.08
C ASP A 328 2.41 16.23 1.59
N ARG A 329 1.50 15.79 2.48
CA ARG A 329 1.81 15.62 3.91
C ARG A 329 2.84 14.50 4.15
N ALA A 330 2.74 13.40 3.41
CA ALA A 330 3.75 12.33 3.49
C ALA A 330 5.13 12.82 3.03
N ALA A 331 5.18 13.60 1.94
CA ALA A 331 6.41 14.20 1.43
C ALA A 331 7.01 15.25 2.39
N GLU A 332 6.17 16.08 3.02
CA GLU A 332 6.60 17.05 4.03
C GLU A 332 7.31 16.35 5.20
N ARG A 333 6.67 15.33 5.77
CA ARG A 333 7.23 14.55 6.89
C ARG A 333 8.48 13.77 6.47
N THR A 334 8.48 13.21 5.24
CA THR A 334 9.66 12.53 4.69
C THR A 334 10.81 13.51 4.47
N SER A 335 10.52 14.72 3.98
CA SER A 335 11.53 15.79 3.84
C SER A 335 12.14 16.19 5.19
N ALA A 336 11.35 16.23 6.26
CA ALA A 336 11.85 16.48 7.61
C ALA A 336 12.82 15.38 8.07
N VAL A 337 12.46 14.11 7.83
CA VAL A 337 13.36 12.96 8.10
C VAL A 337 14.67 13.06 7.30
N TYR A 338 14.60 13.46 6.02
CA TYR A 338 15.81 13.63 5.21
C TYR A 338 16.72 14.73 5.76
N ARG A 339 16.15 15.91 6.15
CA ARG A 339 16.91 17.00 6.76
C ARG A 339 17.57 16.55 8.07
N GLU A 340 16.83 15.87 8.93
CA GLU A 340 17.35 15.32 10.18
C GLU A 340 18.56 14.38 9.94
N VAL A 341 18.43 13.44 9.00
CA VAL A 341 19.50 12.48 8.67
C VAL A 341 20.74 13.19 8.11
N LEU A 342 20.56 14.32 7.45
CA LEU A 342 21.62 15.13 6.86
C LEU A 342 22.18 16.18 7.83
N GLY A 343 21.67 16.28 9.07
CA GLY A 343 22.10 17.27 10.06
C GLY A 343 21.71 18.72 9.71
N ARG A 344 20.54 18.91 9.10
CA ARG A 344 20.07 20.21 8.60
C ARG A 344 18.70 20.57 9.16
#